data_b8d9c36960823f897a8558c57b78a267
#
_entry.id   b8d9c36960823f897a8558c57b78a267
#
_cell.length_a   1.000
_cell.length_b   1.000
_cell.length_c   1.000
_cell.angle_alpha   90.00
_cell.angle_beta   90.00
_cell.angle_gamma   90.00
#
_symmetry.space_group_name_H-M   'P 1'
#
loop_
_entity.id
_entity.type
_entity.pdbx_description
1 polymer ?
#
loop_
_entity_poly.entity_id
_entity_poly.type
_entity_poly.pdbx_seq_one_letter_code
_entity_poly.pdbx_strand_id
1 'polypeptide(L)'
;HIILLLIKYLVEVKKFSGKVVLAFSVSPKVKKLCEKLGLEVEVVKIGFKHIAGYMVNEDVLLGGEESGGIAIKGHIPERDGIWMGLTIWEYMVRSGKTLEQLIDEVYKDVGEFKFERIDLHLKEADKLRIMQNCKDDKYKSFGAYKVKSVETIDGYKYYFDNEEWVMIRPSGTEPVLRTYAESKDTDGAFKILKAVHETIQK
;
A
#
# COMPACT_ATOMS: atom_id res chain seq x y z
N HIS A 1 1.03 -8.26 -1.07
CA HIS A 1 0.75 -9.60 -0.48
C HIS A 1 1.69 -9.92 0.68
N ILE A 2 3.02 -9.69 0.54
CA ILE A 2 4.02 -10.05 1.56
C ILE A 2 3.68 -9.50 2.95
N ILE A 3 3.29 -8.21 3.05
CA ILE A 3 2.88 -7.60 4.32
C ILE A 3 1.72 -8.38 4.98
N LEU A 4 0.70 -8.74 4.21
CA LEU A 4 -0.45 -9.50 4.70
C LEU A 4 -0.07 -10.89 5.20
N LEU A 5 0.79 -11.60 4.46
CA LEU A 5 1.30 -12.91 4.85
C LEU A 5 2.12 -12.83 6.13
N LEU A 6 3.01 -11.84 6.24
CA LEU A 6 3.83 -11.64 7.43
C LEU A 6 2.98 -11.30 8.66
N ILE A 7 1.97 -10.43 8.53
CA ILE A 7 1.06 -10.12 9.65
C ILE A 7 0.35 -11.39 10.13
N LYS A 8 -0.24 -12.19 9.22
CA LYS A 8 -0.88 -13.46 9.59
C LYS A 8 0.09 -14.39 10.30
N TYR A 9 1.29 -14.56 9.74
CA TYR A 9 2.30 -15.41 10.34
C TYR A 9 2.71 -14.97 11.74
N LEU A 10 3.01 -13.68 11.91
CA LEU A 10 3.45 -13.14 13.20
C LEU A 10 2.36 -13.26 14.26
N VAL A 11 1.10 -13.01 13.92
CA VAL A 11 -0.02 -13.06 14.86
C VAL A 11 -0.49 -14.50 15.11
N GLU A 12 -0.81 -15.23 14.04
CA GLU A 12 -1.48 -16.52 14.16
C GLU A 12 -0.51 -17.65 14.55
N VAL A 13 0.76 -17.59 14.11
CA VAL A 13 1.74 -18.66 14.33
C VAL A 13 2.75 -18.29 15.42
N LYS A 14 3.37 -17.11 15.31
CA LYS A 14 4.38 -16.64 16.31
C LYS A 14 3.72 -16.09 17.58
N LYS A 15 2.42 -15.78 17.57
CA LYS A 15 1.68 -15.18 18.69
C LYS A 15 2.24 -13.83 19.14
N PHE A 16 2.80 -13.10 18.22
CA PHE A 16 3.26 -11.74 18.45
C PHE A 16 2.09 -10.75 18.35
N SER A 17 2.21 -9.65 19.05
CA SER A 17 1.31 -8.49 19.02
C SER A 17 2.12 -7.22 18.81
N GLY A 18 1.45 -6.12 18.56
CA GLY A 18 2.03 -4.79 18.37
C GLY A 18 1.31 -4.02 17.27
N LYS A 19 1.65 -2.75 17.15
CA LYS A 19 1.13 -1.85 16.13
C LYS A 19 1.66 -2.21 14.74
N VAL A 20 0.86 -2.02 13.69
CA VAL A 20 1.30 -2.10 12.29
C VAL A 20 1.47 -0.69 11.73
N VAL A 21 2.63 -0.36 11.19
CA VAL A 21 2.95 0.97 10.65
C VAL A 21 3.13 0.87 9.14
N LEU A 22 2.31 1.58 8.36
CA LEU A 22 2.25 1.46 6.91
C LEU A 22 2.55 2.78 6.22
N ALA A 23 3.33 2.73 5.15
CA ALA A 23 3.43 3.86 4.24
C ALA A 23 2.07 4.12 3.54
N PHE A 24 1.76 5.36 3.25
CA PHE A 24 0.48 5.80 2.68
C PHE A 24 0.13 5.12 1.34
N SER A 25 1.12 4.65 0.60
CA SER A 25 0.94 3.91 -0.66
C SER A 25 0.49 2.46 -0.49
N VAL A 26 0.55 1.91 0.73
CA VAL A 26 0.15 0.52 0.98
C VAL A 26 -1.36 0.34 0.79
N SER A 27 -1.74 -0.86 0.37
CA SER A 27 -3.14 -1.27 0.16
C SER A 27 -3.97 -1.14 1.44
N PRO A 28 -5.19 -0.56 1.38
CA PRO A 28 -6.15 -0.58 2.49
C PRO A 28 -6.56 -1.99 2.95
N LYS A 29 -6.32 -3.01 2.13
CA LYS A 29 -6.55 -4.42 2.51
C LYS A 29 -5.73 -4.84 3.74
N VAL A 30 -4.54 -4.22 3.94
CA VAL A 30 -3.73 -4.46 5.14
C VAL A 30 -4.45 -3.95 6.39
N LYS A 31 -5.04 -2.76 6.33
CA LYS A 31 -5.86 -2.21 7.43
C LYS A 31 -7.05 -3.13 7.74
N LYS A 32 -7.76 -3.60 6.70
CA LYS A 32 -8.87 -4.54 6.83
C LYS A 32 -8.48 -5.84 7.54
N LEU A 33 -7.29 -6.39 7.22
CA LEU A 33 -6.77 -7.57 7.93
C LEU A 33 -6.45 -7.25 9.40
N CYS A 34 -5.78 -6.12 9.64
CA CYS A 34 -5.42 -5.69 11.00
C CYS A 34 -6.67 -5.51 11.88
N GLU A 35 -7.74 -4.92 11.36
CA GLU A 35 -9.03 -4.76 12.06
C GLU A 35 -9.60 -6.13 12.46
N LYS A 36 -9.56 -7.13 11.56
CA LYS A 36 -9.99 -8.51 11.88
C LYS A 36 -9.15 -9.17 12.98
N LEU A 37 -7.85 -8.84 13.02
CA LEU A 37 -6.91 -9.41 13.99
C LEU A 37 -6.80 -8.58 15.29
N GLY A 38 -7.55 -7.48 15.40
CA GLY A 38 -7.53 -6.59 16.57
C GLY A 38 -6.23 -5.81 16.73
N LEU A 39 -5.55 -5.51 15.62
CA LEU A 39 -4.28 -4.78 15.62
C LEU A 39 -4.50 -3.29 15.34
N GLU A 40 -3.76 -2.45 16.06
CA GLU A 40 -3.69 -1.02 15.77
C GLU A 40 -2.88 -0.77 14.49
N VAL A 41 -3.35 0.18 13.66
CA VAL A 41 -2.67 0.56 12.42
C VAL A 41 -2.38 2.05 12.42
N GLU A 42 -1.14 2.42 12.14
CA GLU A 42 -0.71 3.78 11.87
C GLU A 42 -0.32 3.92 10.40
N VAL A 43 -0.81 4.96 9.72
CA VAL A 43 -0.45 5.26 8.33
C VAL A 43 0.41 6.52 8.30
N VAL A 44 1.62 6.38 7.76
CA VAL A 44 2.62 7.46 7.71
C VAL A 44 2.94 7.87 6.28
N LYS A 45 3.63 9.00 6.12
CA LYS A 45 4.18 9.42 4.83
C LYS A 45 5.11 8.36 4.25
N ILE A 46 5.20 8.32 2.93
CA ILE A 46 6.10 7.41 2.20
C ILE A 46 7.56 7.76 2.54
N GLY A 47 8.32 6.74 2.82
CA GLY A 47 9.72 6.81 3.22
C GLY A 47 9.96 6.07 4.52
N PHE A 48 10.79 5.04 4.46
CA PHE A 48 11.00 4.09 5.55
C PHE A 48 11.46 4.75 6.86
N LYS A 49 12.11 5.93 6.79
CA LYS A 49 12.51 6.71 7.97
C LYS A 49 11.35 7.03 8.93
N HIS A 50 10.13 7.20 8.39
CA HIS A 50 8.94 7.44 9.21
C HIS A 50 8.51 6.18 9.95
N ILE A 51 8.60 5.03 9.29
CA ILE A 51 8.33 3.70 9.87
C ILE A 51 9.39 3.35 10.92
N ALA A 52 10.68 3.51 10.59
CA ALA A 52 11.79 3.21 11.49
C ALA A 52 11.68 4.01 12.80
N GLY A 53 11.23 5.28 12.73
CA GLY A 53 11.00 6.09 13.92
C GLY A 53 9.99 5.46 14.89
N TYR A 54 8.90 4.88 14.39
CA TYR A 54 7.96 4.13 15.22
C TYR A 54 8.59 2.85 15.78
N MET A 55 9.29 2.08 14.95
CA MET A 55 9.88 0.80 15.37
C MET A 55 10.93 0.93 16.44
N VAL A 56 11.61 2.07 16.53
CA VAL A 56 12.61 2.35 17.59
C VAL A 56 11.94 2.77 18.90
N ASN A 57 10.80 3.45 18.85
CA ASN A 57 10.19 4.10 20.01
C ASN A 57 8.93 3.41 20.53
N GLU A 58 8.31 2.52 19.76
CA GLU A 58 7.04 1.88 20.11
C GLU A 58 7.08 0.37 19.88
N ASP A 59 6.08 -0.34 20.40
CA ASP A 59 5.92 -1.78 20.17
C ASP A 59 5.27 -2.02 18.81
N VAL A 60 6.09 -2.09 17.76
CA VAL A 60 5.66 -2.30 16.38
C VAL A 60 5.82 -3.76 15.99
N LEU A 61 4.72 -4.40 15.53
CA LEU A 61 4.69 -5.75 15.00
C LEU A 61 5.35 -5.83 13.63
N LEU A 62 4.98 -4.90 12.74
CA LEU A 62 5.45 -4.81 11.36
C LEU A 62 5.39 -3.37 10.89
N GLY A 63 6.44 -2.93 10.21
CA GLY A 63 6.47 -1.70 9.44
C GLY A 63 6.71 -2.00 7.96
N GLY A 64 5.92 -1.40 7.04
CA GLY A 64 6.03 -1.77 5.63
C GLY A 64 5.65 -0.70 4.62
N GLU A 65 6.34 -0.76 3.46
CA GLU A 65 6.06 0.01 2.25
C GLU A 65 5.60 -0.93 1.13
N GLU A 66 4.82 -0.43 0.17
CA GLU A 66 4.32 -1.21 -0.98
C GLU A 66 5.45 -1.74 -1.87
N SER A 67 6.59 -1.07 -1.86
CA SER A 67 7.79 -1.44 -2.62
C SER A 67 8.51 -2.69 -2.10
N GLY A 68 8.06 -3.25 -0.96
CA GLY A 68 8.67 -4.40 -0.32
C GLY A 68 9.71 -4.04 0.75
N GLY A 69 9.88 -2.77 1.06
CA GLY A 69 10.65 -2.31 2.22
C GLY A 69 9.92 -2.64 3.51
N ILE A 70 10.26 -3.73 4.18
CA ILE A 70 9.54 -4.27 5.33
C ILE A 70 10.53 -4.57 6.47
N ALA A 71 10.11 -4.24 7.69
CA ALA A 71 10.77 -4.67 8.93
C ALA A 71 9.73 -5.27 9.90
N ILE A 72 10.13 -6.23 10.72
CA ILE A 72 9.25 -6.95 11.63
C ILE A 72 9.82 -7.02 13.04
N LYS A 73 8.95 -7.19 14.02
CA LYS A 73 9.28 -7.43 15.42
C LYS A 73 10.22 -8.62 15.57
N GLY A 74 11.21 -8.48 16.43
CA GLY A 74 12.20 -9.54 16.69
C GLY A 74 13.40 -9.54 15.74
N HIS A 75 13.51 -8.53 14.87
CA HIS A 75 14.67 -8.26 14.03
C HIS A 75 15.05 -6.77 14.11
N ILE A 76 16.02 -6.32 13.31
CA ILE A 76 16.44 -4.91 13.30
C ILE A 76 15.29 -4.00 12.80
N PRO A 77 15.20 -2.73 13.28
CA PRO A 77 14.18 -1.77 12.82
C PRO A 77 14.53 -1.15 11.46
N GLU A 78 14.94 -1.97 10.51
CA GLU A 78 15.33 -1.62 9.15
C GLU A 78 14.85 -2.69 8.17
N ARG A 79 14.73 -2.30 6.90
CA ARG A 79 14.29 -3.17 5.81
C ARG A 79 15.30 -4.30 5.59
N ASP A 80 14.80 -5.51 5.58
CA ASP A 80 15.61 -6.69 5.30
C ASP A 80 14.83 -7.71 4.46
N GLY A 81 15.00 -7.64 3.15
CA GLY A 81 14.32 -8.54 2.21
C GLY A 81 14.73 -9.99 2.33
N ILE A 82 15.96 -10.25 2.75
CA ILE A 82 16.46 -11.63 2.97
C ILE A 82 15.73 -12.24 4.17
N TRP A 83 15.68 -11.52 5.28
CA TRP A 83 14.96 -11.94 6.48
C TRP A 83 13.47 -12.16 6.23
N MET A 84 12.83 -11.25 5.46
CA MET A 84 11.42 -11.41 5.09
C MET A 84 11.20 -12.65 4.23
N GLY A 85 12.07 -12.93 3.28
CA GLY A 85 12.02 -14.13 2.46
C GLY A 85 12.14 -15.41 3.29
N LEU A 86 13.10 -15.48 4.21
CA LEU A 86 13.27 -16.60 5.13
C LEU A 86 12.07 -16.76 6.07
N THR A 87 11.47 -15.65 6.53
CA THR A 87 10.28 -15.68 7.38
C THR A 87 9.05 -16.23 6.63
N ILE A 88 8.86 -15.86 5.36
CA ILE A 88 7.80 -16.45 4.53
C ILE A 88 8.05 -17.94 4.30
N TRP A 89 9.30 -18.34 4.07
CA TRP A 89 9.64 -19.75 3.92
C TRP A 89 9.35 -20.53 5.21
N GLU A 90 9.71 -19.99 6.37
CA GLU A 90 9.35 -20.57 7.68
C GLU A 90 7.83 -20.75 7.80
N TYR A 91 7.04 -19.73 7.36
CA TYR A 91 5.58 -19.80 7.36
C TYR A 91 5.06 -20.97 6.51
N MET A 92 5.58 -21.12 5.29
CA MET A 92 5.22 -22.23 4.39
C MET A 92 5.51 -23.60 5.03
N VAL A 93 6.71 -23.75 5.58
CA VAL A 93 7.12 -25.02 6.24
C VAL A 93 6.26 -25.34 7.44
N ARG A 94 6.04 -24.37 8.33
CA ARG A 94 5.25 -24.58 9.56
C ARG A 94 3.77 -24.85 9.27
N SER A 95 3.21 -24.24 8.23
CA SER A 95 1.81 -24.43 7.85
C SER A 95 1.58 -25.66 6.98
N GLY A 96 2.65 -26.21 6.35
CA GLY A 96 2.56 -27.27 5.34
C GLY A 96 1.87 -26.81 4.06
N LYS A 97 1.86 -25.50 3.78
CA LYS A 97 1.15 -24.88 2.65
C LYS A 97 2.12 -24.29 1.63
N THR A 98 1.71 -24.27 0.37
CA THR A 98 2.39 -23.51 -0.67
C THR A 98 2.12 -22.02 -0.51
N LEU A 99 2.95 -21.16 -1.14
CA LEU A 99 2.76 -19.72 -1.14
C LEU A 99 1.40 -19.33 -1.72
N GLU A 100 0.97 -20.00 -2.79
CA GLU A 100 -0.33 -19.79 -3.43
C GLU A 100 -1.49 -20.06 -2.46
N GLN A 101 -1.46 -21.18 -1.74
CA GLN A 101 -2.46 -21.50 -0.73
C GLN A 101 -2.52 -20.45 0.40
N LEU A 102 -1.38 -19.91 0.81
CA LEU A 102 -1.34 -18.86 1.82
C LEU A 102 -1.90 -17.53 1.29
N ILE A 103 -1.68 -17.20 0.01
CA ILE A 103 -2.28 -16.04 -0.66
C ILE A 103 -3.80 -16.22 -0.78
N ASP A 104 -4.28 -17.41 -1.13
CA ASP A 104 -5.72 -17.71 -1.17
C ASP A 104 -6.40 -17.52 0.19
N GLU A 105 -5.71 -17.84 1.27
CA GLU A 105 -6.22 -17.58 2.62
C GLU A 105 -6.29 -16.07 2.92
N VAL A 106 -5.30 -15.32 2.51
CA VAL A 106 -5.33 -13.85 2.60
C VAL A 106 -6.51 -13.29 1.80
N TYR A 107 -6.75 -13.78 0.60
CA TYR A 107 -7.87 -13.35 -0.24
C TYR A 107 -9.24 -13.66 0.38
N LYS A 108 -9.39 -14.77 1.11
CA LYS A 108 -10.61 -15.05 1.89
C LYS A 108 -10.85 -14.02 2.99
N ASP A 109 -9.79 -13.45 3.56
CA ASP A 109 -9.90 -12.45 4.62
C ASP A 109 -10.21 -11.05 4.09
N VAL A 110 -9.54 -10.62 3.02
CA VAL A 110 -9.56 -9.22 2.57
C VAL A 110 -10.15 -9.01 1.17
N GLY A 111 -10.39 -10.09 0.40
CA GLY A 111 -10.77 -10.08 -1.01
C GLY A 111 -9.55 -10.04 -1.93
N GLU A 112 -9.74 -10.46 -3.18
CA GLU A 112 -8.71 -10.37 -4.22
C GLU A 112 -8.41 -8.92 -4.56
N PHE A 113 -7.15 -8.64 -4.88
CA PHE A 113 -6.71 -7.33 -5.37
C PHE A 113 -5.43 -7.43 -6.19
N LYS A 114 -5.27 -6.48 -7.09
CA LYS A 114 -4.06 -6.24 -7.87
C LYS A 114 -3.70 -4.76 -7.77
N PHE A 115 -2.42 -4.51 -7.65
CA PHE A 115 -1.86 -3.19 -7.47
C PHE A 115 -0.88 -2.91 -8.62
N GLU A 116 -1.06 -1.76 -9.27
CA GLU A 116 -0.22 -1.33 -10.37
C GLU A 116 0.28 0.10 -10.15
N ARG A 117 1.45 0.40 -10.70
CA ARG A 117 2.06 1.73 -10.65
C ARG A 117 2.55 2.13 -12.04
N ILE A 118 2.29 3.38 -12.42
CA ILE A 118 2.89 4.00 -13.61
C ILE A 118 3.52 5.34 -13.20
N ASP A 119 4.75 5.55 -13.66
CA ASP A 119 5.49 6.80 -13.46
C ASP A 119 5.37 7.64 -14.74
N LEU A 120 4.76 8.82 -14.63
CA LEU A 120 4.56 9.74 -15.75
C LEU A 120 5.70 10.76 -15.79
N HIS A 121 6.42 10.77 -16.91
CA HIS A 121 7.38 11.81 -17.22
C HIS A 121 6.64 13.03 -17.79
N LEU A 122 6.54 14.10 -17.04
CA LEU A 122 5.80 15.31 -17.38
C LEU A 122 6.72 16.53 -17.31
N LYS A 123 6.36 17.58 -18.07
CA LYS A 123 6.97 18.89 -17.87
C LYS A 123 6.61 19.42 -16.48
N GLU A 124 7.52 20.16 -15.86
CA GLU A 124 7.31 20.68 -14.50
C GLU A 124 6.03 21.51 -14.39
N ALA A 125 5.71 22.33 -15.40
CA ALA A 125 4.48 23.11 -15.43
C ALA A 125 3.21 22.25 -15.37
N ASP A 126 3.18 21.12 -16.08
CA ASP A 126 2.05 20.19 -16.06
C ASP A 126 1.94 19.48 -14.71
N LYS A 127 3.07 19.06 -14.15
CA LYS A 127 3.10 18.46 -12.81
C LYS A 127 2.56 19.43 -11.75
N LEU A 128 3.00 20.68 -11.77
CA LEU A 128 2.51 21.73 -10.85
C LEU A 128 1.01 21.99 -11.03
N ARG A 129 0.53 22.09 -12.28
CA ARG A 129 -0.90 22.26 -12.60
C ARG A 129 -1.73 21.10 -12.04
N ILE A 130 -1.29 19.86 -12.27
CA ILE A 130 -1.99 18.67 -11.78
C ILE A 130 -2.06 18.67 -10.24
N MET A 131 -0.93 18.94 -9.58
CA MET A 131 -0.89 18.98 -8.12
C MET A 131 -1.74 20.11 -7.54
N GLN A 132 -1.79 21.27 -8.21
CA GLN A 132 -2.69 22.35 -7.82
C GLN A 132 -4.16 21.94 -8.00
N ASN A 133 -4.52 21.28 -9.09
CA ASN A 133 -5.87 20.77 -9.31
C ASN A 133 -6.27 19.72 -8.24
N CYS A 134 -5.34 18.86 -7.81
CA CYS A 134 -5.58 17.94 -6.69
C CYS A 134 -5.85 18.74 -5.39
N LYS A 135 -5.03 19.74 -5.09
CA LYS A 135 -5.17 20.59 -3.89
C LYS A 135 -6.50 21.36 -3.88
N ASP A 136 -6.92 21.85 -5.03
CA ASP A 136 -8.18 22.58 -5.21
C ASP A 136 -9.41 21.66 -5.30
N ASP A 137 -9.22 20.36 -5.09
CA ASP A 137 -10.27 19.32 -5.14
C ASP A 137 -11.09 19.35 -6.44
N LYS A 138 -10.42 19.60 -7.58
CA LYS A 138 -11.08 19.69 -8.89
C LYS A 138 -11.44 18.33 -9.48
N TYR A 139 -10.75 17.26 -9.07
CA TYR A 139 -10.99 15.94 -9.60
C TYR A 139 -12.13 15.23 -8.84
N LYS A 140 -13.37 15.37 -9.34
CA LYS A 140 -14.56 14.70 -8.79
C LYS A 140 -14.82 13.33 -9.43
N SER A 141 -14.18 13.07 -10.57
CA SER A 141 -14.20 11.79 -11.26
C SER A 141 -13.00 11.65 -12.17
N PHE A 142 -12.63 10.40 -12.48
CA PHE A 142 -11.66 10.04 -13.49
C PHE A 142 -12.35 9.13 -14.52
N GLY A 143 -12.73 9.69 -15.65
CA GLY A 143 -13.60 9.00 -16.60
C GLY A 143 -14.90 8.53 -15.94
N ALA A 144 -15.15 7.22 -15.92
CA ALA A 144 -16.33 6.61 -15.31
C ALA A 144 -16.22 6.46 -13.77
N TYR A 145 -15.02 6.64 -13.18
CA TYR A 145 -14.77 6.43 -11.77
C TYR A 145 -15.10 7.69 -10.96
N LYS A 146 -16.20 7.67 -10.21
CA LYS A 146 -16.60 8.77 -9.33
C LYS A 146 -15.82 8.71 -8.01
N VAL A 147 -15.28 9.85 -7.61
CA VAL A 147 -14.57 9.98 -6.32
C VAL A 147 -15.57 9.97 -5.18
N LYS A 148 -15.37 9.08 -4.21
CA LYS A 148 -16.11 9.01 -2.95
C LYS A 148 -15.46 9.80 -1.84
N SER A 149 -14.15 9.64 -1.68
CA SER A 149 -13.35 10.30 -0.65
C SER A 149 -11.91 10.46 -1.12
N VAL A 150 -11.20 11.37 -0.47
CA VAL A 150 -9.79 11.65 -0.74
C VAL A 150 -9.03 11.69 0.57
N GLU A 151 -7.89 11.03 0.63
CA GLU A 151 -6.91 11.15 1.70
C GLU A 151 -5.65 11.86 1.19
N THR A 152 -5.01 12.67 2.06
CA THR A 152 -3.94 13.59 1.66
C THR A 152 -2.71 13.55 2.58
N ILE A 153 -2.35 12.37 3.08
CA ILE A 153 -1.20 12.20 4.00
C ILE A 153 0.13 12.48 3.27
N ASP A 154 0.27 11.94 2.03
CA ASP A 154 1.46 12.15 1.19
C ASP A 154 1.10 11.98 -0.29
N GLY A 155 0.61 13.04 -0.90
CA GLY A 155 -0.07 13.05 -2.19
C GLY A 155 -1.59 12.98 -2.01
N TYR A 156 -2.29 12.49 -3.03
CA TYR A 156 -3.75 12.45 -3.07
C TYR A 156 -4.21 11.04 -3.43
N LYS A 157 -4.85 10.35 -2.48
CA LYS A 157 -5.40 9.02 -2.65
C LYS A 157 -6.91 9.11 -2.74
N TYR A 158 -7.43 8.85 -3.94
CA TYR A 158 -8.85 8.93 -4.29
C TYR A 158 -9.47 7.55 -4.22
N TYR A 159 -10.51 7.40 -3.41
CA TYR A 159 -11.26 6.16 -3.27
C TYR A 159 -12.51 6.18 -4.15
N PHE A 160 -12.79 5.04 -4.77
CA PHE A 160 -13.96 4.79 -5.62
C PHE A 160 -14.93 3.80 -4.98
N ASP A 161 -15.92 3.36 -5.73
CA ASP A 161 -16.74 2.21 -5.35
C ASP A 161 -15.91 0.92 -5.37
N ASN A 162 -16.46 -0.14 -4.76
CA ASN A 162 -15.88 -1.50 -4.77
C ASN A 162 -14.47 -1.62 -4.16
N GLU A 163 -14.12 -0.75 -3.20
CA GLU A 163 -12.80 -0.73 -2.55
C GLU A 163 -11.63 -0.44 -3.51
N GLU A 164 -11.91 0.11 -4.69
CA GLU A 164 -10.91 0.55 -5.66
C GLU A 164 -10.39 1.94 -5.31
N TRP A 165 -9.14 2.22 -5.68
CA TRP A 165 -8.54 3.52 -5.44
C TRP A 165 -7.44 3.85 -6.43
N VAL A 166 -7.12 5.15 -6.54
CA VAL A 166 -5.92 5.66 -7.21
C VAL A 166 -5.22 6.68 -6.33
N MET A 167 -3.90 6.68 -6.36
CA MET A 167 -3.10 7.71 -5.71
C MET A 167 -2.26 8.47 -6.74
N ILE A 168 -2.24 9.79 -6.63
CA ILE A 168 -1.41 10.70 -7.43
C ILE A 168 -0.41 11.37 -6.49
N ARG A 169 0.89 11.22 -6.77
CA ARG A 169 1.95 11.74 -5.93
C ARG A 169 3.15 12.21 -6.75
N PRO A 170 3.68 13.41 -6.50
CA PRO A 170 4.96 13.81 -7.10
C PRO A 170 6.09 12.98 -6.49
N SER A 171 7.06 12.56 -7.29
CA SER A 171 8.30 11.99 -6.75
C SER A 171 9.13 13.09 -6.10
N GLY A 172 9.69 12.81 -4.93
CA GLY A 172 10.59 13.73 -4.23
C GLY A 172 12.04 13.70 -4.77
N THR A 173 12.39 12.67 -5.55
CA THR A 173 13.78 12.44 -6.00
C THR A 173 13.91 12.44 -7.53
N GLU A 174 12.83 12.29 -8.27
CA GLU A 174 12.80 12.16 -9.72
C GLU A 174 11.77 13.12 -10.34
N PRO A 175 11.97 13.61 -11.57
CA PRO A 175 11.04 14.52 -12.24
C PRO A 175 9.83 13.76 -12.81
N VAL A 176 9.17 12.95 -11.98
CA VAL A 176 8.01 12.13 -12.37
C VAL A 176 6.83 12.37 -11.45
N LEU A 177 5.63 12.17 -11.99
CA LEU A 177 4.39 12.03 -11.24
C LEU A 177 4.06 10.54 -11.15
N ARG A 178 4.03 10.01 -9.95
CA ARG A 178 3.71 8.61 -9.70
C ARG A 178 2.20 8.44 -9.54
N THR A 179 1.66 7.48 -10.25
CA THR A 179 0.26 7.08 -10.14
C THR A 179 0.19 5.62 -9.76
N TYR A 180 -0.60 5.33 -8.75
CA TYR A 180 -0.79 3.98 -8.21
C TYR A 180 -2.27 3.66 -8.28
N ALA A 181 -2.64 2.45 -8.63
CA ALA A 181 -4.04 2.02 -8.56
C ALA A 181 -4.17 0.61 -8.02
N GLU A 182 -5.29 0.36 -7.37
CA GLU A 182 -5.69 -0.96 -6.92
C GLU A 182 -7.11 -1.26 -7.39
N SER A 183 -7.29 -2.46 -7.90
CA SER A 183 -8.56 -3.01 -8.31
C SER A 183 -8.59 -4.50 -8.03
N LYS A 184 -9.72 -5.15 -8.29
CA LYS A 184 -9.88 -6.60 -8.12
C LYS A 184 -8.91 -7.40 -9.00
N ASP A 185 -8.62 -6.90 -10.20
CA ASP A 185 -7.73 -7.54 -11.17
C ASP A 185 -6.80 -6.53 -11.85
N THR A 186 -5.79 -7.04 -12.55
CA THR A 186 -4.78 -6.24 -13.25
C THR A 186 -5.39 -5.34 -14.32
N ASP A 187 -6.35 -5.83 -15.07
CA ASP A 187 -7.06 -5.06 -16.11
C ASP A 187 -7.81 -3.86 -15.51
N GLY A 188 -8.49 -4.07 -14.38
CA GLY A 188 -9.16 -3.01 -13.63
C GLY A 188 -8.19 -1.92 -13.17
N ALA A 189 -7.06 -2.31 -12.59
CA ALA A 189 -6.04 -1.36 -12.16
C ALA A 189 -5.50 -0.52 -13.34
N PHE A 190 -5.20 -1.13 -14.48
CA PHE A 190 -4.78 -0.40 -15.67
C PHE A 190 -5.87 0.48 -16.29
N LYS A 191 -7.14 0.07 -16.25
CA LYS A 191 -8.28 0.92 -16.68
C LYS A 191 -8.40 2.17 -15.82
N ILE A 192 -8.24 2.03 -14.50
CA ILE A 192 -8.21 3.17 -13.57
C ILE A 192 -7.05 4.11 -13.92
N LEU A 193 -5.81 3.59 -14.04
CA LEU A 193 -4.64 4.39 -14.39
C LEU A 193 -4.83 5.13 -15.70
N LYS A 194 -5.35 4.46 -16.72
CA LYS A 194 -5.65 5.08 -18.03
C LYS A 194 -6.65 6.23 -17.89
N ALA A 195 -7.78 6.01 -17.21
CA ALA A 195 -8.79 7.03 -17.00
C ALA A 195 -8.25 8.25 -16.24
N VAL A 196 -7.39 8.00 -15.25
CA VAL A 196 -6.70 9.07 -14.52
C VAL A 196 -5.78 9.85 -15.44
N HIS A 197 -4.91 9.19 -16.21
CA HIS A 197 -3.98 9.86 -17.12
C HIS A 197 -4.72 10.70 -18.17
N GLU A 198 -5.79 10.18 -18.77
CA GLU A 198 -6.62 10.93 -19.71
C GLU A 198 -7.32 12.15 -19.07
N THR A 199 -7.59 12.09 -17.77
CA THR A 199 -8.25 13.20 -17.07
C THR A 199 -7.24 14.28 -16.66
N ILE A 200 -6.09 13.91 -16.10
CA ILE A 200 -5.12 14.88 -15.57
C ILE A 200 -4.29 15.57 -16.65
N GLN A 201 -4.20 15.00 -17.84
CA GLN A 201 -3.45 15.56 -18.97
C GLN A 201 -4.26 16.58 -19.80
N LYS A 202 -5.54 16.71 -19.57
CA LYS A 202 -6.41 17.75 -20.13
C LYS A 202 -6.18 19.08 -19.40
#